data_0477d406f45842f04a04d3bacf4b0195
#
_entry.id   0477d406f45842f04a04d3bacf4b0195
#
_cell.length_a   1.000
_cell.length_b   1.000
_cell.length_c   1.000
_cell.angle_alpha   90.00
_cell.angle_beta   90.00
_cell.angle_gamma   90.00
#
_symmetry.space_group_name_H-M   'P 1'
#
loop_
_entity.id
_entity.type
_entity.pdbx_description
1 polymer ?
#
loop_
_entity_poly.entity_id
_entity_poly.type
_entity_poly.pdbx_seq_one_letter_code
_entity_poly.pdbx_strand_id
1 'polypeptide(L)'
;SEMCIRDRYNPFHNGHKYQIQATRQAGAEGIVAVMSGDCVQRGSAAVFSKYDRAQAAIRNGADLVIELPCPFSCSNSEVFARSAVRLLAGLGEDVVTTLSFGCESGDRNALEQAAEISAMLENSQQVRELLSQGKSYPQAMYEASIGLYGRTAEEIFSTPNNVLAVEYIKAAKRIAPWLVPYAVKREAVAHDSQAESGNFASASHIRELIKEGGEWQKFVPYDFEGCKPSFTRQAGRELSLIHISEPTRHAQIS
;
A
#
# COMPACT_ATOMS: atom_id res chain seq x y z
N SER A 1 -18.53 14.91 -0.64
CA SER A 1 -17.20 14.69 -1.24
C SER A 1 -16.78 13.24 -1.03
N GLU A 2 -16.40 12.56 -2.08
CA GLU A 2 -15.95 11.19 -1.97
C GLU A 2 -14.44 11.16 -1.70
N MET A 3 -14.05 10.36 -0.70
CA MET A 3 -12.67 10.13 -0.33
C MET A 3 -12.24 8.74 -0.75
N CYS A 4 -11.02 8.62 -1.21
CA CYS A 4 -10.48 7.32 -1.57
C CYS A 4 -9.47 6.85 -0.54
N ILE A 5 -9.61 5.59 -0.11
CA ILE A 5 -8.65 4.90 0.73
C ILE A 5 -7.95 3.86 -0.12
N ARG A 6 -6.67 3.62 0.20
CA ARG A 6 -5.91 2.63 -0.48
C ARG A 6 -5.04 1.81 0.44
N ASP A 7 -5.15 0.49 0.32
CA ASP A 7 -4.26 -0.44 1.00
C ASP A 7 -4.25 -1.83 0.28
N ARG A 8 -3.31 -2.67 0.66
CA ARG A 8 -3.19 -4.05 0.15
C ARG A 8 -4.22 -5.00 0.74
N TYR A 9 -4.73 -4.66 1.94
CA TYR A 9 -5.66 -5.49 2.72
C TYR A 9 -5.21 -6.96 2.82
N ASN A 10 -3.98 -7.20 3.20
CA ASN A 10 -3.42 -8.55 3.24
C ASN A 10 -2.97 -8.99 4.66
N PRO A 11 -3.93 -9.38 5.54
CA PRO A 11 -5.38 -9.28 5.42
C PRO A 11 -5.93 -7.88 5.72
N PHE A 12 -7.25 -7.69 5.55
CA PHE A 12 -7.96 -6.54 6.09
C PHE A 12 -7.96 -6.64 7.62
N HIS A 13 -7.47 -5.63 8.33
CA HIS A 13 -7.27 -5.66 9.78
C HIS A 13 -7.79 -4.38 10.45
N ASN A 14 -7.80 -4.35 11.79
CA ASN A 14 -8.35 -3.25 12.57
C ASN A 14 -7.74 -1.88 12.23
N GLY A 15 -6.47 -1.82 11.83
CA GLY A 15 -5.85 -0.58 11.34
C GLY A 15 -6.50 -0.04 10.06
N HIS A 16 -6.94 -0.91 9.16
CA HIS A 16 -7.67 -0.49 7.95
C HIS A 16 -9.08 0.00 8.29
N LYS A 17 -9.77 -0.68 9.20
CA LYS A 17 -11.07 -0.22 9.73
C LYS A 17 -10.94 1.17 10.37
N TYR A 18 -9.91 1.37 11.19
CA TYR A 18 -9.63 2.68 11.80
C TYR A 18 -9.43 3.76 10.74
N GLN A 19 -8.66 3.48 9.69
CA GLN A 19 -8.45 4.42 8.59
C GLN A 19 -9.77 4.78 7.88
N ILE A 20 -10.62 3.79 7.58
CA ILE A 20 -11.95 4.01 7.01
C ILE A 20 -12.79 4.92 7.92
N GLN A 21 -12.81 4.62 9.22
CA GLN A 21 -13.56 5.40 10.21
C GLN A 21 -13.04 6.85 10.33
N ALA A 22 -11.72 7.03 10.40
CA ALA A 22 -11.11 8.36 10.44
C ALA A 22 -11.44 9.19 9.18
N THR A 23 -11.41 8.53 8.01
CA THR A 23 -11.78 9.16 6.74
C THR A 23 -13.27 9.55 6.72
N ARG A 24 -14.15 8.70 7.24
CA ARG A 24 -15.59 9.01 7.39
C ARG A 24 -15.84 10.18 8.33
N GLN A 25 -15.15 10.22 9.47
CA GLN A 25 -15.23 11.31 10.44
C GLN A 25 -14.72 12.65 9.89
N ALA A 26 -13.79 12.61 8.95
CA ALA A 26 -13.30 13.78 8.24
C ALA A 26 -14.30 14.32 7.19
N GLY A 27 -15.49 13.73 7.06
CA GLY A 27 -16.58 14.21 6.22
C GLY A 27 -16.73 13.50 4.88
N ALA A 28 -16.14 12.29 4.73
CA ALA A 28 -16.35 11.50 3.53
C ALA A 28 -17.80 11.02 3.41
N GLU A 29 -18.48 11.36 2.33
CA GLU A 29 -19.83 10.89 1.99
C GLU A 29 -19.76 9.51 1.32
N GLY A 30 -18.74 9.28 0.48
CA GLY A 30 -18.42 8.00 -0.14
C GLY A 30 -16.96 7.62 0.07
N ILE A 31 -16.67 6.33 0.21
CA ILE A 31 -15.31 5.80 0.33
C ILE A 31 -15.06 4.75 -0.75
N VAL A 32 -14.14 5.08 -1.64
CA VAL A 32 -13.64 4.16 -2.66
C VAL A 32 -12.34 3.53 -2.17
N ALA A 33 -12.25 2.22 -2.10
CA ALA A 33 -11.03 1.51 -1.74
C ALA A 33 -10.38 0.89 -2.98
N VAL A 34 -9.12 1.23 -3.26
CA VAL A 34 -8.32 0.54 -4.29
C VAL A 34 -7.48 -0.52 -3.62
N MET A 35 -7.66 -1.78 -4.00
CA MET A 35 -7.08 -2.94 -3.34
C MET A 35 -6.28 -3.81 -4.33
N SER A 36 -5.15 -4.37 -3.87
CA SER A 36 -4.44 -5.40 -4.64
C SER A 36 -5.30 -6.64 -4.84
N GLY A 37 -5.23 -7.25 -6.01
CA GLY A 37 -5.83 -8.55 -6.29
C GLY A 37 -5.21 -9.71 -5.49
N ASP A 38 -5.26 -10.93 -6.01
CA ASP A 38 -4.72 -12.10 -5.31
C ASP A 38 -3.19 -12.13 -5.25
N CYS A 39 -2.52 -11.33 -6.11
CA CYS A 39 -1.08 -11.07 -6.01
C CYS A 39 -0.83 -9.70 -5.39
N VAL A 40 -0.07 -9.68 -4.31
CA VAL A 40 0.31 -8.45 -3.59
C VAL A 40 1.78 -8.11 -3.83
N GLN A 41 2.24 -7.01 -3.27
CA GLN A 41 3.59 -6.49 -3.48
C GLN A 41 4.67 -7.58 -3.36
N ARG A 42 5.67 -7.53 -4.23
CA ARG A 42 6.75 -8.51 -4.40
C ARG A 42 6.28 -9.88 -4.92
N GLY A 43 5.10 -9.95 -5.54
CA GLY A 43 4.59 -11.16 -6.17
C GLY A 43 4.15 -12.27 -5.20
N SER A 44 3.96 -11.94 -3.92
CA SER A 44 3.42 -12.91 -2.96
C SER A 44 1.91 -13.06 -3.11
N ALA A 45 1.38 -14.27 -2.85
CA ALA A 45 -0.05 -14.48 -2.78
C ALA A 45 -0.66 -13.81 -1.54
N ALA A 46 -1.86 -13.25 -1.70
CA ALA A 46 -2.65 -12.75 -0.58
C ALA A 46 -3.13 -13.90 0.32
N VAL A 47 -3.25 -13.63 1.63
CA VAL A 47 -3.68 -14.68 2.61
C VAL A 47 -5.09 -15.17 2.34
N PHE A 48 -5.99 -14.24 2.05
CA PHE A 48 -7.38 -14.52 1.69
C PHE A 48 -7.66 -14.05 0.27
N SER A 49 -8.68 -14.63 -0.36
CA SER A 49 -9.08 -14.26 -1.71
C SER A 49 -9.40 -12.76 -1.80
N LYS A 50 -9.26 -12.19 -2.98
CA LYS A 50 -9.63 -10.79 -3.21
C LYS A 50 -11.10 -10.52 -2.88
N TYR A 51 -11.97 -11.48 -3.07
CA TYR A 51 -13.40 -11.36 -2.78
C TYR A 51 -13.66 -11.25 -1.28
N ASP A 52 -13.03 -12.10 -0.46
CA ASP A 52 -13.16 -12.05 1.00
C ASP A 52 -12.63 -10.73 1.56
N ARG A 53 -11.49 -10.26 1.05
CA ARG A 53 -10.87 -8.99 1.45
C ARG A 53 -11.70 -7.77 1.02
N ALA A 54 -12.29 -7.81 -0.17
CA ALA A 54 -13.20 -6.77 -0.64
C ALA A 54 -14.48 -6.74 0.21
N GLN A 55 -15.05 -7.91 0.51
CA GLN A 55 -16.21 -8.01 1.38
C GLN A 55 -15.92 -7.48 2.79
N ALA A 56 -14.74 -7.78 3.34
CA ALA A 56 -14.31 -7.23 4.62
C ALA A 56 -14.25 -5.70 4.59
N ALA A 57 -13.72 -5.09 3.52
CA ALA A 57 -13.67 -3.65 3.37
C ALA A 57 -15.08 -3.01 3.28
N ILE A 58 -15.96 -3.58 2.46
CA ILE A 58 -17.34 -3.11 2.32
C ILE A 58 -18.10 -3.18 3.65
N ARG A 59 -18.04 -4.32 4.35
CA ARG A 59 -18.71 -4.47 5.65
C ARG A 59 -18.17 -3.56 6.75
N ASN A 60 -16.96 -3.01 6.56
CA ASN A 60 -16.35 -2.06 7.49
C ASN A 60 -16.37 -0.61 7.00
N GLY A 61 -17.19 -0.29 5.98
CA GLY A 61 -17.55 1.07 5.64
C GLY A 61 -16.97 1.62 4.34
N ALA A 62 -16.31 0.79 3.51
CA ALA A 62 -16.03 1.15 2.12
C ALA A 62 -17.33 1.00 1.29
N ASP A 63 -17.59 1.93 0.37
CA ASP A 63 -18.77 1.90 -0.50
C ASP A 63 -18.47 1.21 -1.84
N LEU A 64 -17.23 1.29 -2.28
CA LEU A 64 -16.75 0.66 -3.52
C LEU A 64 -15.33 0.12 -3.32
N VAL A 65 -15.07 -1.07 -3.85
CA VAL A 65 -13.72 -1.65 -3.90
C VAL A 65 -13.34 -1.86 -5.36
N ILE A 66 -12.20 -1.30 -5.75
CA ILE A 66 -11.63 -1.44 -7.10
C ILE A 66 -10.34 -2.26 -6.99
N GLU A 67 -10.22 -3.28 -7.81
CA GLU A 67 -8.99 -4.07 -7.91
C GLU A 67 -7.92 -3.31 -8.67
N LEU A 68 -6.74 -3.16 -8.07
CA LEU A 68 -5.53 -2.78 -8.79
C LEU A 68 -4.95 -4.02 -9.47
N PRO A 69 -4.97 -4.09 -10.81
CA PRO A 69 -4.60 -5.29 -11.52
C PRO A 69 -3.09 -5.60 -11.40
N CYS A 70 -2.75 -6.89 -11.49
CA CYS A 70 -1.40 -7.33 -11.76
C CYS A 70 -1.00 -6.91 -13.21
N PRO A 71 0.24 -6.41 -13.46
CA PRO A 71 1.40 -6.43 -12.57
C PRO A 71 1.54 -5.21 -11.64
N PHE A 72 0.66 -4.22 -11.73
CA PHE A 72 0.80 -2.96 -10.98
C PHE A 72 0.73 -3.18 -9.47
N SER A 73 -0.12 -4.10 -9.01
CA SER A 73 -0.25 -4.45 -7.59
C SER A 73 1.01 -5.10 -7.00
N CYS A 74 1.85 -5.70 -7.84
CA CYS A 74 3.09 -6.39 -7.46
C CYS A 74 4.34 -5.51 -7.60
N SER A 75 4.20 -4.33 -8.16
CA SER A 75 5.29 -3.42 -8.49
C SER A 75 5.85 -2.69 -7.26
N ASN A 76 6.91 -1.90 -7.47
CA ASN A 76 7.46 -1.02 -6.46
C ASN A 76 6.46 0.08 -6.03
N SER A 77 6.79 0.81 -4.97
CA SER A 77 5.89 1.82 -4.38
C SER A 77 5.49 2.92 -5.36
N GLU A 78 6.40 3.34 -6.25
CA GLU A 78 6.14 4.38 -7.26
C GLU A 78 5.10 3.92 -8.28
N VAL A 79 5.33 2.78 -8.95
CA VAL A 79 4.42 2.23 -9.96
C VAL A 79 3.08 1.88 -9.34
N PHE A 80 3.11 1.30 -8.15
CA PHE A 80 1.94 0.97 -7.37
C PHE A 80 1.10 2.24 -7.07
N ALA A 81 1.71 3.31 -6.52
CA ALA A 81 1.03 4.56 -6.21
C ALA A 81 0.48 5.24 -7.48
N ARG A 82 1.31 5.34 -8.51
CA ARG A 82 0.94 5.95 -9.78
C ARG A 82 -0.27 5.26 -10.44
N SER A 83 -0.27 3.93 -10.46
CA SER A 83 -1.34 3.16 -11.10
C SER A 83 -2.66 3.30 -10.37
N ALA A 84 -2.62 3.37 -9.04
CA ALA A 84 -3.84 3.58 -8.29
C ALA A 84 -4.39 4.99 -8.39
N VAL A 85 -3.53 6.00 -8.35
CA VAL A 85 -3.98 7.37 -8.58
C VAL A 85 -4.59 7.52 -9.97
N ARG A 86 -4.08 6.81 -10.99
CA ARG A 86 -4.70 6.76 -12.32
C ARG A 86 -6.08 6.13 -12.30
N LEU A 87 -6.28 5.02 -11.58
CA LEU A 87 -7.61 4.41 -11.44
C LEU A 87 -8.60 5.39 -10.82
N LEU A 88 -8.17 6.10 -9.78
CA LEU A 88 -9.00 7.10 -9.10
C LEU A 88 -9.30 8.30 -9.97
N ALA A 89 -8.30 8.83 -10.67
CA ALA A 89 -8.46 9.92 -11.61
C ALA A 89 -9.45 9.55 -12.73
N GLY A 90 -9.49 8.28 -13.13
CA GLY A 90 -10.44 7.75 -14.09
C GLY A 90 -11.91 7.80 -13.67
N LEU A 91 -12.19 7.93 -12.37
CA LEU A 91 -13.56 8.15 -11.85
C LEU A 91 -14.04 9.59 -12.05
N GLY A 92 -13.13 10.53 -12.24
CA GLY A 92 -13.42 11.95 -12.44
C GLY A 92 -13.18 12.81 -11.19
N GLU A 93 -12.89 14.10 -11.44
CA GLU A 93 -12.60 15.08 -10.39
C GLU A 93 -13.83 15.43 -9.54
N ASP A 94 -15.01 15.30 -10.10
CA ASP A 94 -16.27 15.53 -9.38
C ASP A 94 -16.64 14.36 -8.46
N VAL A 95 -16.04 13.18 -8.68
CA VAL A 95 -16.33 11.96 -7.92
C VAL A 95 -15.31 11.77 -6.80
N VAL A 96 -14.03 11.80 -7.10
CA VAL A 96 -12.99 11.58 -6.09
C VAL A 96 -12.19 12.86 -5.87
N THR A 97 -12.33 13.46 -4.68
CA THR A 97 -11.70 14.74 -4.33
C THR A 97 -10.55 14.61 -3.35
N THR A 98 -10.47 13.51 -2.60
CA THR A 98 -9.49 13.33 -1.54
C THR A 98 -8.84 11.96 -1.60
N LEU A 99 -7.53 11.91 -1.40
CA LEU A 99 -6.73 10.71 -1.34
C LEU A 99 -6.29 10.45 0.11
N SER A 100 -6.93 9.51 0.79
CA SER A 100 -6.62 9.11 2.17
C SER A 100 -5.61 7.96 2.19
N PHE A 101 -4.59 8.05 3.03
CA PHE A 101 -3.59 7.01 3.24
C PHE A 101 -3.10 6.99 4.68
N GLY A 102 -2.73 5.79 5.15
CA GLY A 102 -2.12 5.61 6.46
C GLY A 102 -0.61 5.89 6.39
N CYS A 103 -0.09 6.62 7.38
CA CYS A 103 1.33 6.93 7.52
C CYS A 103 1.75 6.94 8.99
N GLU A 104 3.04 6.83 9.25
CA GLU A 104 3.58 6.86 10.60
C GLU A 104 3.67 8.30 11.15
N SER A 105 4.05 9.25 10.31
CA SER A 105 4.22 10.66 10.75
C SER A 105 2.90 11.34 11.12
N GLY A 106 1.84 11.11 10.35
CA GLY A 106 0.58 11.86 10.46
C GLY A 106 0.69 13.34 10.08
N ASP A 107 1.88 13.81 9.70
CA ASP A 107 2.15 15.19 9.31
C ASP A 107 2.10 15.34 7.79
N ARG A 108 0.96 15.85 7.30
CA ARG A 108 0.73 16.12 5.88
C ARG A 108 1.79 17.05 5.29
N ASN A 109 2.16 18.12 6.01
CA ASN A 109 3.08 19.12 5.46
C ASN A 109 4.48 18.53 5.29
N ALA A 110 4.94 17.74 6.27
CA ALA A 110 6.23 17.03 6.17
C ALA A 110 6.24 16.03 5.00
N LEU A 111 5.12 15.31 4.78
CA LEU A 111 4.99 14.38 3.66
C LEU A 111 4.94 15.09 2.30
N GLU A 112 4.27 16.23 2.19
CA GLU A 112 4.24 17.05 0.97
C GLU A 112 5.62 17.62 0.64
N GLN A 113 6.36 18.11 1.62
CA GLN A 113 7.75 18.55 1.45
C GLN A 113 8.65 17.39 1.01
N ALA A 114 8.52 16.22 1.65
CA ALA A 114 9.27 15.03 1.26
C ALA A 114 8.97 14.60 -0.18
N ALA A 115 7.72 14.75 -0.63
CA ALA A 115 7.32 14.47 -2.01
C ALA A 115 7.98 15.42 -3.02
N GLU A 116 8.10 16.71 -2.69
CA GLU A 116 8.80 17.69 -3.52
C GLU A 116 10.30 17.38 -3.59
N ILE A 117 10.92 17.10 -2.44
CA ILE A 117 12.31 16.69 -2.35
C ILE A 117 12.57 15.44 -3.18
N SER A 118 11.74 14.42 -3.00
CA SER A 118 11.84 13.17 -3.77
C SER A 118 11.74 13.41 -5.28
N ALA A 119 10.80 14.26 -5.72
CA ALA A 119 10.64 14.59 -7.12
C ALA A 119 11.85 15.34 -7.72
N MET A 120 12.48 16.23 -6.95
CA MET A 120 13.71 16.93 -7.38
C MET A 120 14.91 15.98 -7.47
N LEU A 121 14.99 15.01 -6.55
CA LEU A 121 16.13 14.10 -6.47
C LEU A 121 16.08 12.97 -7.51
N GLU A 122 14.93 12.58 -8.02
CA GLU A 122 14.77 11.45 -8.94
C GLU A 122 15.78 11.45 -10.11
N ASN A 123 16.08 12.62 -10.66
CA ASN A 123 16.99 12.80 -11.79
C ASN A 123 18.28 13.55 -11.39
N SER A 124 18.58 13.69 -10.11
CA SER A 124 19.75 14.41 -9.64
C SER A 124 21.04 13.66 -9.96
N GLN A 125 22.14 14.40 -10.07
CA GLN A 125 23.45 13.82 -10.26
C GLN A 125 23.85 12.96 -9.04
N GLN A 126 23.51 13.41 -7.84
CA GLN A 126 23.81 12.71 -6.59
C GLN A 126 23.19 11.30 -6.56
N VAL A 127 21.91 11.15 -6.96
CA VAL A 127 21.24 9.83 -7.02
C VAL A 127 21.92 8.95 -8.08
N ARG A 128 22.28 9.50 -9.26
CA ARG A 128 22.99 8.75 -10.30
C ARG A 128 24.36 8.25 -9.82
N GLU A 129 25.09 9.07 -9.08
CA GLU A 129 26.40 8.70 -8.51
C GLU A 129 26.23 7.56 -7.50
N LEU A 130 25.23 7.62 -6.60
CA LEU A 130 24.94 6.56 -5.65
C LEU A 130 24.54 5.24 -6.34
N LEU A 131 23.75 5.33 -7.40
CA LEU A 131 23.40 4.17 -8.23
C LEU A 131 24.62 3.56 -8.93
N SER A 132 25.56 4.40 -9.42
CA SER A 132 26.81 3.93 -10.05
C SER A 132 27.74 3.21 -9.07
N GLN A 133 27.61 3.49 -7.77
CA GLN A 133 28.29 2.78 -6.68
C GLN A 133 27.63 1.44 -6.31
N GLY A 134 26.59 1.04 -7.04
CA GLY A 134 25.88 -0.23 -6.81
C GLY A 134 24.79 -0.20 -5.75
N LYS A 135 24.41 0.99 -5.27
CA LYS A 135 23.29 1.12 -4.32
C LYS A 135 21.96 0.90 -5.03
N SER A 136 20.99 0.32 -4.32
CA SER A 136 19.62 0.22 -4.83
C SER A 136 18.97 1.60 -4.93
N TYR A 137 18.00 1.76 -5.83
CA TYR A 137 17.29 3.04 -5.98
C TYR A 137 16.69 3.57 -4.67
N PRO A 138 15.99 2.76 -3.84
CA PRO A 138 15.52 3.22 -2.53
C PRO A 138 16.63 3.71 -1.60
N GLN A 139 17.76 3.03 -1.59
CA GLN A 139 18.94 3.43 -0.80
C GLN A 139 19.54 4.75 -1.29
N ALA A 140 19.71 4.90 -2.60
CA ALA A 140 20.23 6.11 -3.20
C ALA A 140 19.33 7.33 -2.90
N MET A 141 18.01 7.16 -3.03
CA MET A 141 17.03 8.20 -2.68
C MET A 141 17.06 8.55 -1.20
N TYR A 142 17.13 7.56 -0.33
CA TYR A 142 17.24 7.76 1.12
C TYR A 142 18.48 8.57 1.49
N GLU A 143 19.66 8.15 1.03
CA GLU A 143 20.92 8.82 1.34
C GLU A 143 21.00 10.24 0.74
N ALA A 144 20.53 10.43 -0.48
CA ALA A 144 20.47 11.74 -1.10
C ALA A 144 19.52 12.69 -0.35
N SER A 145 18.38 12.18 0.10
CA SER A 145 17.42 12.98 0.87
C SER A 145 17.95 13.40 2.22
N ILE A 146 18.61 12.52 2.96
CA ILE A 146 19.23 12.85 4.24
C ILE A 146 20.40 13.83 4.05
N GLY A 147 21.20 13.64 3.03
CA GLY A 147 22.34 14.53 2.73
C GLY A 147 21.93 15.98 2.51
N LEU A 148 20.74 16.23 1.99
CA LEU A 148 20.24 17.58 1.71
C LEU A 148 19.34 18.15 2.82
N TYR A 149 18.55 17.33 3.48
CA TYR A 149 17.46 17.76 4.37
C TYR A 149 17.55 17.21 5.79
N GLY A 150 18.58 16.42 6.08
CA GLY A 150 18.90 15.97 7.42
C GLY A 150 17.81 15.11 8.08
N ARG A 151 17.58 15.36 9.36
CA ARG A 151 16.76 14.52 10.24
C ARG A 151 15.30 14.40 9.82
N THR A 152 14.71 15.46 9.28
CA THR A 152 13.30 15.43 8.82
C THR A 152 13.11 14.44 7.67
N ALA A 153 14.07 14.39 6.74
CA ALA A 153 14.04 13.41 5.65
C ALA A 153 14.24 11.98 6.19
N GLU A 154 15.14 11.81 7.16
CA GLU A 154 15.36 10.51 7.82
C GLU A 154 14.07 9.97 8.46
N GLU A 155 13.36 10.78 9.22
CA GLU A 155 12.11 10.38 9.87
C GLU A 155 11.02 9.96 8.86
N ILE A 156 10.93 10.62 7.72
CA ILE A 156 9.94 10.30 6.68
C ILE A 156 10.36 9.05 5.88
N PHE A 157 11.58 9.02 5.36
CA PHE A 157 12.01 7.98 4.44
C PHE A 157 12.47 6.68 5.13
N SER A 158 12.58 6.64 6.46
CA SER A 158 12.92 5.43 7.22
C SER A 158 11.75 4.45 7.35
N THR A 159 10.51 4.88 7.12
CA THR A 159 9.31 4.05 7.34
C THR A 159 8.56 3.76 6.05
N PRO A 160 8.14 2.50 5.82
CA PRO A 160 7.55 2.08 4.55
C PRO A 160 6.24 2.78 4.19
N ASN A 161 5.37 3.10 5.18
CA ASN A 161 4.11 3.76 4.85
C ASN A 161 4.31 5.25 4.58
N ASN A 162 5.26 5.92 5.23
CA ASN A 162 5.62 7.29 4.87
C ASN A 162 6.21 7.35 3.44
N VAL A 163 7.09 6.41 3.06
CA VAL A 163 7.61 6.31 1.69
C VAL A 163 6.47 6.13 0.69
N LEU A 164 5.53 5.26 0.99
CA LEU A 164 4.36 5.05 0.14
C LEU A 164 3.45 6.29 0.08
N ALA A 165 3.26 6.99 1.20
CA ALA A 165 2.53 8.26 1.25
C ALA A 165 3.17 9.33 0.36
N VAL A 166 4.49 9.45 0.40
CA VAL A 166 5.26 10.33 -0.49
C VAL A 166 5.00 10.01 -1.96
N GLU A 167 5.02 8.73 -2.34
CA GLU A 167 4.74 8.32 -3.72
C GLU A 167 3.29 8.61 -4.14
N TYR A 168 2.31 8.51 -3.23
CA TYR A 168 0.94 8.91 -3.51
C TYR A 168 0.82 10.41 -3.77
N ILE A 169 1.45 11.23 -2.95
CA ILE A 169 1.43 12.68 -3.11
C ILE A 169 2.09 13.08 -4.44
N LYS A 170 3.24 12.49 -4.79
CA LYS A 170 3.91 12.70 -6.07
C LYS A 170 3.00 12.33 -7.24
N ALA A 171 2.38 11.16 -7.17
CA ALA A 171 1.48 10.68 -8.22
C ALA A 171 0.24 11.58 -8.35
N ALA A 172 -0.37 12.00 -7.23
CA ALA A 172 -1.50 12.91 -7.23
C ALA A 172 -1.15 14.26 -7.87
N LYS A 173 -0.04 14.89 -7.46
CA LYS A 173 0.41 16.15 -8.06
C LYS A 173 0.61 16.06 -9.58
N ARG A 174 1.06 14.92 -10.09
CA ARG A 174 1.32 14.72 -11.54
C ARG A 174 0.09 14.35 -12.36
N ILE A 175 -0.84 13.58 -11.80
CA ILE A 175 -1.92 12.91 -12.54
C ILE A 175 -3.28 13.53 -12.24
N ALA A 176 -3.52 13.86 -10.96
CA ALA A 176 -4.81 14.31 -10.44
C ALA A 176 -4.58 15.44 -9.41
N PRO A 177 -4.13 16.64 -9.84
CA PRO A 177 -3.74 17.72 -8.94
C PRO A 177 -4.90 18.25 -8.07
N TRP A 178 -6.13 17.90 -8.39
CA TRP A 178 -7.32 18.19 -7.57
C TRP A 178 -7.47 17.29 -6.34
N LEU A 179 -6.78 16.11 -6.31
CA LEU A 179 -6.84 15.21 -5.17
C LEU A 179 -6.10 15.80 -3.97
N VAL A 180 -6.85 16.04 -2.91
CA VAL A 180 -6.30 16.56 -1.66
C VAL A 180 -5.75 15.40 -0.82
N PRO A 181 -4.45 15.39 -0.46
CA PRO A 181 -3.90 14.36 0.41
C PRO A 181 -4.49 14.45 1.82
N TYR A 182 -4.94 13.31 2.36
CA TYR A 182 -5.41 13.18 3.74
C TYR A 182 -4.61 12.09 4.45
N ALA A 183 -3.68 12.52 5.31
CA ALA A 183 -2.80 11.65 6.06
C ALA A 183 -3.47 11.18 7.35
N VAL A 184 -3.71 9.89 7.47
CA VAL A 184 -4.20 9.27 8.69
C VAL A 184 -3.02 8.69 9.47
N LYS A 185 -2.77 9.23 10.67
CA LYS A 185 -1.71 8.69 11.52
C LYS A 185 -2.07 7.27 11.97
N ARG A 186 -1.18 6.35 11.73
CA ARG A 186 -1.33 4.98 12.23
C ARG A 186 -1.07 4.99 13.73
N GLU A 187 -2.06 4.58 14.52
CA GLU A 187 -1.83 4.36 15.93
C GLU A 187 -0.82 3.21 16.12
N ALA A 188 0.10 3.44 17.06
CA ALA A 188 1.37 2.76 17.19
C ALA A 188 1.29 1.24 17.24
N VAL A 189 1.52 0.61 16.09
CA VAL A 189 2.15 -0.70 16.04
C VAL A 189 3.44 -0.50 15.25
N ALA A 190 4.57 -0.56 15.92
CA ALA A 190 5.86 -0.44 15.28
C ALA A 190 6.01 -1.50 14.18
N HIS A 191 6.49 -1.09 13.02
CA HIS A 191 6.46 -1.86 11.77
C HIS A 191 7.19 -3.20 11.79
N ASP A 192 8.11 -3.38 12.76
CA ASP A 192 8.96 -4.57 12.93
C ASP A 192 8.77 -5.25 14.29
N SER A 193 7.86 -4.77 15.11
CA SER A 193 7.60 -5.42 16.37
C SER A 193 6.54 -6.50 16.19
N GLN A 194 6.84 -7.69 16.66
CA GLN A 194 5.85 -8.68 17.10
C GLN A 194 4.99 -8.11 18.26
N ALA A 195 5.01 -6.79 18.47
CA ALA A 195 4.31 -6.12 19.53
C ALA A 195 2.84 -5.94 19.15
N GLU A 196 2.01 -6.55 19.96
CA GLU A 196 0.56 -6.35 20.00
C GLU A 196 0.27 -5.12 20.85
N SER A 197 -0.52 -4.18 20.32
CA SER A 197 -1.09 -3.10 21.11
C SER A 197 -2.61 -3.29 21.15
N GLY A 198 -3.09 -3.95 22.19
CA GLY A 198 -4.52 -4.27 22.30
C GLY A 198 -5.04 -5.11 21.14
N ASN A 199 -5.96 -4.55 20.34
CA ASN A 199 -6.55 -5.22 19.16
C ASN A 199 -5.86 -4.81 17.83
N PHE A 200 -4.69 -4.21 17.86
CA PHE A 200 -3.94 -3.81 16.68
C PHE A 200 -2.69 -4.66 16.50
N ALA A 201 -2.44 -5.08 15.28
CA ALA A 201 -1.22 -5.76 14.86
C ALA A 201 -0.85 -5.40 13.43
N SER A 202 0.42 -5.54 13.07
CA SER A 202 0.85 -5.36 11.68
C SER A 202 0.32 -6.50 10.80
N ALA A 203 0.08 -6.20 9.52
CA ALA A 203 -0.33 -7.23 8.57
C ALA A 203 0.70 -8.37 8.47
N SER A 204 1.98 -8.10 8.66
CA SER A 204 3.05 -9.11 8.68
C SER A 204 2.90 -10.06 9.86
N HIS A 205 2.70 -9.51 11.05
CA HIS A 205 2.49 -10.30 12.27
C HIS A 205 1.21 -11.17 12.17
N ILE A 206 0.11 -10.60 11.68
CA ILE A 206 -1.12 -11.36 11.47
C ILE A 206 -0.89 -12.53 10.51
N ARG A 207 -0.13 -12.34 9.43
CA ARG A 207 0.19 -13.42 8.49
C ARG A 207 1.05 -14.51 9.12
N GLU A 208 1.98 -14.16 10.01
CA GLU A 208 2.78 -15.13 10.77
C GLU A 208 1.89 -15.95 11.69
N LEU A 209 1.02 -15.30 12.47
CA LEU A 209 0.06 -16.00 13.34
C LEU A 209 -0.83 -16.97 12.55
N ILE A 210 -1.34 -16.56 11.37
CA ILE A 210 -2.13 -17.45 10.51
C ILE A 210 -1.33 -18.68 10.08
N LYS A 211 -0.05 -18.51 9.71
CA LYS A 211 0.82 -19.62 9.29
C LYS A 211 1.12 -20.60 10.43
N GLU A 212 1.26 -20.09 11.63
CA GLU A 212 1.62 -20.85 12.82
C GLU A 212 0.39 -21.44 13.53
N GLY A 213 -0.82 -21.09 13.09
CA GLY A 213 -2.08 -21.49 13.74
C GLY A 213 -2.35 -20.78 15.05
N GLY A 214 -1.76 -19.59 15.24
CA GLY A 214 -1.95 -18.74 16.42
C GLY A 214 -3.26 -17.95 16.40
N GLU A 215 -3.54 -17.23 17.49
CA GLU A 215 -4.75 -16.40 17.63
C GLU A 215 -4.58 -15.05 16.91
N TRP A 216 -5.15 -14.92 15.73
CA TRP A 216 -5.10 -13.71 14.91
C TRP A 216 -6.45 -12.99 14.78
N GLN A 217 -7.55 -13.65 15.13
CA GLN A 217 -8.93 -13.18 14.91
C GLN A 217 -9.22 -11.85 15.61
N LYS A 218 -8.61 -11.60 16.77
CA LYS A 218 -8.76 -10.34 17.52
C LYS A 218 -8.25 -9.10 16.78
N PHE A 219 -7.38 -9.29 15.79
CA PHE A 219 -6.76 -8.19 15.03
C PHE A 219 -7.53 -7.83 13.75
N VAL A 220 -8.54 -8.61 13.39
CA VAL A 220 -9.34 -8.40 12.18
C VAL A 220 -10.79 -8.09 12.56
N PRO A 221 -11.41 -7.09 11.90
CA PRO A 221 -12.78 -6.68 12.22
C PRO A 221 -13.82 -7.44 11.41
N TYR A 222 -13.43 -8.51 10.74
CA TYR A 222 -14.24 -9.32 9.87
C TYR A 222 -14.04 -10.78 10.20
N ASP A 223 -15.16 -11.52 10.26
CA ASP A 223 -15.10 -12.94 10.43
C ASP A 223 -14.72 -13.61 9.11
N PHE A 224 -13.49 -14.10 9.05
CA PHE A 224 -12.99 -14.93 7.95
C PHE A 224 -13.29 -16.42 8.21
N GLU A 225 -14.21 -16.76 9.11
CA GLU A 225 -14.63 -18.13 9.36
C GLU A 225 -15.20 -18.76 8.09
N GLY A 226 -14.65 -19.90 7.71
CA GLY A 226 -14.95 -20.54 6.43
C GLY A 226 -14.13 -20.07 5.23
N CYS A 227 -13.42 -18.95 5.32
CA CYS A 227 -12.45 -18.54 4.32
C CYS A 227 -11.18 -19.36 4.47
N LYS A 228 -10.78 -20.08 3.43
CA LYS A 228 -9.52 -20.84 3.44
C LYS A 228 -8.36 -19.89 3.16
N PRO A 229 -7.35 -19.78 4.06
CA PRO A 229 -6.13 -19.05 3.75
C PRO A 229 -5.47 -19.63 2.50
N SER A 230 -5.11 -18.76 1.56
CA SER A 230 -4.44 -19.15 0.30
C SER A 230 -2.99 -19.62 0.53
N PHE A 231 -2.52 -19.61 1.78
CA PHE A 231 -1.21 -20.08 2.19
C PHE A 231 -1.14 -21.60 2.33
N THR A 232 -1.27 -22.31 1.24
CA THR A 232 -0.61 -23.61 1.19
C THR A 232 0.71 -23.41 0.46
N ARG A 233 1.80 -24.03 0.95
CA ARG A 233 3.08 -24.13 0.23
C ARG A 233 2.89 -24.59 -1.22
N GLN A 234 1.79 -25.23 -1.52
CA GLN A 234 1.36 -25.72 -2.82
C GLN A 234 0.94 -24.57 -3.75
N ALA A 235 0.16 -23.60 -3.30
CA ALA A 235 -0.27 -22.48 -4.14
C ALA A 235 0.92 -21.62 -4.61
N GLY A 236 1.93 -21.41 -3.77
CA GLY A 236 3.15 -20.71 -4.16
C GLY A 236 4.00 -21.49 -5.18
N ARG A 237 3.99 -22.83 -5.15
CA ARG A 237 4.65 -23.68 -6.13
C ARG A 237 3.87 -23.75 -7.44
N GLU A 238 2.56 -23.83 -7.39
CA GLU A 238 1.71 -23.89 -8.60
C GLU A 238 1.73 -22.56 -9.35
N LEU A 239 1.67 -21.41 -8.65
CA LEU A 239 1.83 -20.09 -9.28
C LEU A 239 3.23 -19.90 -9.87
N SER A 240 4.28 -20.39 -9.21
CA SER A 240 5.65 -20.38 -9.73
C SER A 240 5.80 -21.24 -10.98
N LEU A 241 5.12 -22.39 -11.03
CA LEU A 241 5.14 -23.31 -12.18
C LEU A 241 4.35 -22.76 -13.37
N ILE A 242 3.24 -22.05 -13.14
CA ILE A 242 2.47 -21.38 -14.19
C ILE A 242 3.30 -20.27 -14.84
N HIS A 243 4.00 -19.45 -14.06
CA HIS A 243 4.88 -18.41 -14.59
C HIS A 243 6.11 -18.94 -15.35
N ILE A 244 6.53 -20.16 -15.09
CA ILE A 244 7.67 -20.79 -15.80
C ILE A 244 7.22 -21.53 -17.07
N SER A 245 5.99 -22.03 -17.14
CA SER A 245 5.51 -22.84 -18.27
C SER A 245 4.78 -22.05 -19.36
N GLU A 246 4.16 -20.91 -19.06
CA GLU A 246 3.42 -20.13 -20.07
C GLU A 246 4.28 -19.36 -21.09
N PRO A 247 5.45 -18.78 -20.76
CA PRO A 247 6.27 -18.11 -21.77
C PRO A 247 6.76 -19.03 -22.90
N THR A 248 6.86 -20.33 -22.62
CA THR A 248 7.33 -21.31 -23.61
C THR A 248 6.24 -21.80 -24.58
N ARG A 249 4.96 -21.68 -24.24
CA ARG A 249 3.87 -22.05 -25.13
C ARG A 249 3.56 -20.98 -26.20
N HIS A 250 3.75 -19.71 -25.90
CA HIS A 250 3.57 -18.63 -26.87
C HIS A 250 4.72 -18.49 -27.89
N ALA A 251 5.88 -19.04 -27.62
CA ALA A 251 7.02 -19.03 -28.54
C ALA A 251 6.95 -20.12 -29.62
N GLN A 252 5.98 -21.03 -29.59
CA GLN A 252 5.83 -22.12 -30.55
C GLN A 252 4.71 -21.92 -31.59
N ILE A 253 4.09 -20.74 -31.63
CA ILE A 253 3.00 -20.43 -32.59
C ILE A 253 3.40 -19.23 -33.49
N SER A 254 4.65 -19.16 -33.87
CA SER A 254 5.11 -18.26 -34.95
C SER A 254 5.93 -19.00 -35.97
#